data_cbafb392c9c6dbe6ac14666106a5870d
#
_entry.id   cbafb392c9c6dbe6ac14666106a5870d
#
_cell.length_a   1.000
_cell.length_b   1.000
_cell.length_c   1.000
_cell.angle_alpha   90.00
_cell.angle_beta   90.00
_cell.angle_gamma   90.00
#
_symmetry.space_group_name_H-M   'P 1'
#
loop_
_entity.id
_entity.type
_entity.pdbx_description
1 polymer ?
#
loop_
_entity_poly.entity_id
_entity_poly.type
_entity_poly.pdbx_seq_one_letter_code
_entity_poly.pdbx_strand_id
1 'polypeptide(L)'
;MRSRLSVRFVQLAVSVALAALSGCGPMPGGSRPIPQGIPTRAEARTALIYEANLHQGPEPLRAFLSDFPKGADLHVHLSGAVYAETLIRDAGEDGLCVDKTTLTFAKPPCRGNLIPATELSGNIDRQHQLLYDKLIDSLSVRSFVPTAGWSEHDQFFAVFDRMSGLGNHAAEWVDEVASRATAENNQYLELMQTPPFSHALEIAHQIGWNAKLAQADPQAFVQFRQQLLDNGLRDEVAAGRNAALQAETGRRQLEHCGTAQATPACQVEIRYLWTVLRDFTPEQVFAQTLLAFETVQASMNAKDDTWVGINLVRPEDDFVSMRDYTLHMKMVGYLHSVYPGVHISLHAGELAPGLVPPEGLRFHIRQAIELGDAERIGHGVDVMNEDRPRDLLTELASRHIMVEINLSSNEGILGVDGDAHPFPVYRAVHVPVALSTDDEGVSRIDLTHEYVRAAIDYGLTYRDLKQLVRTGMEHDFLPGASLWAKPDDFSATVGACKGETPGGDSPSANCKDFMHGSQKASAQWELERRFREFEAKFQGPAFDRLLHTH
;
A
#
# COMPACT_ATOMS: atom_id res chain seq x y z
N MET A 1 -18.57 -43.36 -63.32
CA MET A 1 -17.41 -43.40 -64.24
C MET A 1 -16.19 -42.79 -63.53
N ARG A 2 -15.17 -43.60 -63.39
CA ARG A 2 -13.90 -43.30 -62.75
C ARG A 2 -13.01 -42.47 -63.69
N SER A 3 -12.31 -41.43 -63.19
CA SER A 3 -11.00 -41.11 -63.74
C SER A 3 -10.04 -40.62 -62.64
N ARG A 4 -8.98 -41.37 -62.44
CA ARG A 4 -7.83 -41.06 -61.59
C ARG A 4 -6.93 -40.12 -62.38
N LEU A 5 -6.47 -39.01 -61.72
CA LEU A 5 -5.30 -38.27 -62.19
C LEU A 5 -4.22 -38.39 -61.12
N SER A 6 -3.12 -38.99 -61.53
CA SER A 6 -1.86 -39.08 -60.83
C SER A 6 -1.09 -37.75 -60.93
N VAL A 7 -0.67 -37.20 -59.79
CA VAL A 7 0.24 -36.07 -59.77
C VAL A 7 1.62 -36.56 -59.36
N ARG A 8 2.58 -36.33 -60.24
CA ARG A 8 4.01 -36.64 -60.05
C ARG A 8 4.66 -35.66 -59.11
N PHE A 9 5.37 -36.15 -58.12
CA PHE A 9 6.30 -35.35 -57.29
C PHE A 9 7.52 -34.98 -58.14
N VAL A 10 7.77 -33.66 -58.21
CA VAL A 10 9.07 -33.11 -58.63
C VAL A 10 9.81 -32.66 -57.38
N GLN A 11 10.86 -33.36 -57.01
CA GLN A 11 11.78 -32.94 -55.98
C GLN A 11 12.70 -31.83 -56.54
N LEU A 12 12.54 -30.61 -56.04
CA LEU A 12 13.50 -29.56 -56.21
C LEU A 12 14.38 -29.50 -54.98
N ALA A 13 15.62 -29.88 -55.09
CA ALA A 13 16.63 -29.70 -54.06
C ALA A 13 17.04 -28.22 -54.05
N VAL A 14 16.66 -27.50 -52.99
CA VAL A 14 17.17 -26.15 -52.73
C VAL A 14 18.24 -26.26 -51.64
N SER A 15 19.50 -26.07 -52.07
CA SER A 15 20.63 -25.95 -51.13
C SER A 15 20.56 -24.58 -50.48
N VAL A 16 20.18 -24.53 -49.21
CA VAL A 16 20.25 -23.33 -48.40
C VAL A 16 21.62 -23.27 -47.73
N ALA A 17 22.41 -22.29 -48.14
CA ALA A 17 23.66 -21.93 -47.49
C ALA A 17 23.35 -21.34 -46.12
N LEU A 18 23.75 -22.01 -45.02
CA LEU A 18 23.78 -21.46 -43.68
C LEU A 18 24.85 -20.33 -43.65
N ALA A 19 24.40 -19.08 -43.75
CA ALA A 19 25.19 -17.95 -43.27
C ALA A 19 24.93 -17.84 -41.75
N ALA A 20 25.93 -18.24 -40.97
CA ALA A 20 25.96 -18.02 -39.54
C ALA A 20 26.04 -16.51 -39.25
N LEU A 21 24.91 -15.91 -38.92
CA LEU A 21 24.90 -14.59 -38.27
C LEU A 21 25.06 -14.83 -36.77
N SER A 22 26.31 -14.98 -36.34
CA SER A 22 26.73 -14.81 -34.96
C SER A 22 26.65 -13.32 -34.63
N GLY A 23 25.55 -12.90 -34.02
CA GLY A 23 25.29 -11.51 -33.66
C GLY A 23 24.36 -11.35 -32.48
N CYS A 24 24.36 -12.30 -31.53
CA CYS A 24 23.90 -12.00 -30.18
C CYS A 24 25.09 -11.45 -29.39
N GLY A 25 25.28 -10.13 -29.45
CA GLY A 25 26.09 -9.44 -28.46
C GLY A 25 25.44 -9.70 -27.09
N PRO A 26 26.23 -9.89 -26.02
CA PRO A 26 25.66 -10.02 -24.69
C PRO A 26 24.87 -8.75 -24.38
N MET A 27 23.63 -8.91 -23.92
CA MET A 27 22.91 -7.81 -23.28
C MET A 27 23.81 -7.21 -22.20
N PRO A 28 24.02 -5.92 -22.15
CA PRO A 28 24.83 -5.30 -21.11
C PRO A 28 24.08 -5.43 -19.78
N GLY A 29 24.68 -6.14 -18.85
CA GLY A 29 24.38 -6.06 -17.44
C GLY A 29 23.21 -6.92 -16.98
N GLY A 30 23.48 -8.21 -16.75
CA GLY A 30 22.79 -8.88 -15.63
C GLY A 30 23.08 -8.03 -14.39
N SER A 31 22.04 -7.46 -13.80
CA SER A 31 22.10 -6.73 -12.53
C SER A 31 22.83 -7.62 -11.53
N ARG A 32 23.96 -7.15 -11.00
CA ARG A 32 24.60 -7.86 -9.88
C ARG A 32 23.61 -7.82 -8.72
N PRO A 33 23.30 -8.96 -8.10
CA PRO A 33 22.47 -8.93 -6.89
C PRO A 33 23.05 -7.92 -5.90
N ILE A 34 22.19 -7.16 -5.24
CA ILE A 34 22.62 -6.26 -4.14
C ILE A 34 23.47 -7.10 -3.20
N PRO A 35 24.68 -6.65 -2.81
CA PRO A 35 25.57 -7.41 -1.94
C PRO A 35 24.88 -7.65 -0.60
N GLN A 36 24.23 -8.77 -0.47
CA GLN A 36 23.73 -9.23 0.83
C GLN A 36 24.91 -9.87 1.55
N GLY A 37 25.18 -9.47 2.80
CA GLY A 37 26.24 -10.06 3.62
C GLY A 37 26.18 -11.60 3.65
N ILE A 38 27.26 -12.24 4.12
CA ILE A 38 27.29 -13.71 4.27
C ILE A 38 26.19 -14.12 5.25
N PRO A 39 25.28 -15.06 4.87
CA PRO A 39 24.18 -15.48 5.74
C PRO A 39 24.74 -16.09 7.04
N THR A 40 24.09 -15.82 8.14
CA THR A 40 24.35 -16.54 9.39
C THR A 40 23.95 -18.00 9.22
N ARG A 41 24.47 -18.88 10.08
CA ARG A 41 24.05 -20.29 10.08
C ARG A 41 22.55 -20.43 10.33
N ALA A 42 21.97 -19.57 11.18
CA ALA A 42 20.54 -19.56 11.47
C ALA A 42 19.73 -19.17 10.23
N GLU A 43 20.11 -18.07 9.58
CA GLU A 43 19.48 -17.62 8.32
C GLU A 43 19.55 -18.67 7.23
N ALA A 44 20.73 -19.27 6.99
CA ALA A 44 20.90 -20.29 5.95
C ALA A 44 20.01 -21.53 6.21
N ARG A 45 19.89 -21.96 7.48
CA ARG A 45 19.00 -23.07 7.84
C ARG A 45 17.54 -22.71 7.67
N THR A 46 17.13 -21.52 8.09
CA THR A 46 15.75 -21.03 7.92
C THR A 46 15.37 -20.93 6.44
N ALA A 47 16.31 -20.50 5.58
CA ALA A 47 16.12 -20.48 4.14
C ALA A 47 15.83 -21.88 3.56
N LEU A 48 16.54 -22.92 4.02
CA LEU A 48 16.25 -24.30 3.57
C LEU A 48 14.85 -24.77 4.01
N ILE A 49 14.40 -24.37 5.21
CA ILE A 49 13.06 -24.71 5.70
C ILE A 49 12.00 -23.94 4.92
N TYR A 50 12.25 -22.67 4.60
CA TYR A 50 11.41 -21.87 3.71
C TYR A 50 11.23 -22.56 2.35
N GLU A 51 12.33 -22.96 1.70
CA GLU A 51 12.28 -23.67 0.41
C GLU A 51 11.47 -24.97 0.50
N ALA A 52 11.65 -25.74 1.58
CA ALA A 52 10.87 -26.96 1.79
C ALA A 52 9.36 -26.67 1.91
N ASN A 53 8.96 -25.59 2.61
CA ASN A 53 7.56 -25.20 2.69
C ASN A 53 7.02 -24.67 1.36
N LEU A 54 7.81 -23.88 0.63
CA LEU A 54 7.45 -23.37 -0.71
C LEU A 54 7.15 -24.54 -1.67
N HIS A 55 7.99 -25.59 -1.68
CA HIS A 55 7.78 -26.78 -2.52
C HIS A 55 6.58 -27.64 -2.09
N GLN A 56 6.15 -27.56 -0.83
CA GLN A 56 4.96 -28.27 -0.37
C GLN A 56 3.64 -27.58 -0.74
N GLY A 57 3.71 -26.32 -1.18
CA GLY A 57 2.56 -25.57 -1.66
C GLY A 57 2.13 -24.43 -0.74
N PRO A 58 1.02 -23.72 -1.08
CA PRO A 58 0.66 -22.47 -0.45
C PRO A 58 0.34 -22.59 1.05
N GLU A 59 -0.31 -23.66 1.50
CA GLU A 59 -0.72 -23.80 2.90
C GLU A 59 0.46 -23.94 3.88
N PRO A 60 1.45 -24.84 3.63
CA PRO A 60 2.66 -24.90 4.44
C PRO A 60 3.48 -23.61 4.40
N LEU A 61 3.56 -22.99 3.22
CA LEU A 61 4.25 -21.70 3.05
C LEU A 61 3.54 -20.60 3.87
N ARG A 62 2.21 -20.52 3.83
CA ARG A 62 1.44 -19.57 4.62
C ARG A 62 1.68 -19.78 6.13
N ALA A 63 1.65 -21.02 6.60
CA ALA A 63 1.93 -21.35 7.99
C ALA A 63 3.34 -20.93 8.43
N PHE A 64 4.33 -21.02 7.54
CA PHE A 64 5.69 -20.52 7.80
C PHE A 64 5.72 -18.98 7.79
N LEU A 65 5.07 -18.34 6.81
CA LEU A 65 5.11 -16.90 6.62
C LEU A 65 4.21 -16.12 7.59
N SER A 66 3.21 -16.73 8.23
CA SER A 66 2.41 -16.03 9.25
C SER A 66 3.27 -15.55 10.43
N ASP A 67 4.27 -16.31 10.83
CA ASP A 67 5.22 -15.96 11.88
C ASP A 67 6.41 -15.12 11.39
N PHE A 68 6.62 -15.02 10.06
CA PHE A 68 7.73 -14.27 9.47
C PHE A 68 7.58 -12.77 9.72
N PRO A 69 8.61 -12.08 10.26
CA PRO A 69 8.55 -10.64 10.49
C PRO A 69 8.36 -9.86 9.20
N LYS A 70 7.30 -9.05 9.12
CA LYS A 70 6.94 -8.29 7.91
C LYS A 70 7.30 -6.81 7.99
N GLY A 71 7.74 -6.35 9.16
CA GLY A 71 8.21 -4.97 9.36
C GLY A 71 7.08 -3.97 9.25
N ALA A 72 6.84 -3.43 8.06
CA ALA A 72 5.88 -2.38 7.80
C ALA A 72 4.84 -2.79 6.75
N ASP A 73 3.62 -2.25 6.88
CA ASP A 73 2.68 -2.05 5.78
C ASP A 73 2.46 -0.55 5.61
N LEU A 74 2.84 -0.02 4.45
CA LEU A 74 2.93 1.41 4.19
C LEU A 74 1.83 1.94 3.28
N HIS A 75 0.98 1.05 2.76
CA HIS A 75 -0.12 1.39 1.86
C HIS A 75 -1.39 0.65 2.29
N VAL A 76 -2.09 1.22 3.26
CA VAL A 76 -3.30 0.64 3.85
C VAL A 76 -4.37 1.72 4.01
N HIS A 77 -5.52 1.55 3.37
CA HIS A 77 -6.66 2.43 3.55
C HIS A 77 -7.50 1.99 4.75
N LEU A 78 -7.55 2.78 5.81
CA LEU A 78 -8.22 2.37 7.05
C LEU A 78 -9.66 1.87 6.82
N SER A 79 -10.45 2.58 6.02
CA SER A 79 -11.85 2.18 5.75
C SER A 79 -11.97 0.93 4.89
N GLY A 80 -11.03 0.70 3.97
CA GLY A 80 -11.01 -0.48 3.12
C GLY A 80 -10.30 -1.69 3.75
N ALA A 81 -9.53 -1.46 4.81
CA ALA A 81 -8.87 -2.54 5.57
C ALA A 81 -9.82 -3.27 6.51
N VAL A 82 -10.97 -2.67 6.83
CA VAL A 82 -11.97 -3.26 7.72
C VAL A 82 -12.81 -4.31 6.96
N TYR A 83 -12.98 -5.48 7.57
CA TYR A 83 -13.80 -6.52 6.94
C TYR A 83 -15.31 -6.19 6.97
N ALA A 84 -16.02 -6.66 5.96
CA ALA A 84 -17.47 -6.45 5.79
C ALA A 84 -18.29 -6.81 7.04
N GLU A 85 -17.87 -7.83 7.78
CA GLU A 85 -18.52 -8.28 9.02
C GLU A 85 -18.52 -7.19 10.10
N THR A 86 -17.44 -6.44 10.21
CA THR A 86 -17.32 -5.30 11.13
C THR A 86 -18.19 -4.14 10.65
N LEU A 87 -18.16 -3.80 9.37
CA LEU A 87 -19.00 -2.75 8.81
C LEU A 87 -20.50 -3.02 9.05
N ILE A 88 -20.93 -4.29 8.94
CA ILE A 88 -22.32 -4.69 9.23
C ILE A 88 -22.65 -4.54 10.72
N ARG A 89 -21.70 -4.92 11.60
CA ARG A 89 -21.87 -4.72 13.05
C ARG A 89 -22.02 -3.22 13.36
N ASP A 90 -21.13 -2.39 12.85
CA ASP A 90 -21.11 -0.95 13.10
C ASP A 90 -22.40 -0.28 12.59
N ALA A 91 -22.91 -0.70 11.42
CA ALA A 91 -24.21 -0.24 10.92
C ALA A 91 -25.35 -0.59 11.88
N GLY A 92 -25.28 -1.74 12.55
CA GLY A 92 -26.22 -2.13 13.60
C GLY A 92 -26.11 -1.24 14.84
N GLU A 93 -24.90 -0.95 15.28
CA GLU A 93 -24.62 -0.05 16.42
C GLU A 93 -25.09 1.37 16.17
N ASP A 94 -24.92 1.87 14.93
CA ASP A 94 -25.40 3.18 14.48
C ASP A 94 -26.92 3.24 14.27
N GLY A 95 -27.62 2.12 14.38
CA GLY A 95 -29.06 2.04 14.15
C GLY A 95 -29.46 2.29 12.69
N LEU A 96 -28.56 2.00 11.75
CA LEU A 96 -28.82 2.12 10.32
C LEU A 96 -29.75 1.02 9.82
N CYS A 97 -30.28 1.21 8.62
CA CYS A 97 -31.03 0.22 7.85
C CYS A 97 -30.14 -0.38 6.76
N VAL A 98 -30.46 -1.58 6.32
CA VAL A 98 -29.92 -2.22 5.13
C VAL A 98 -31.01 -2.25 4.05
N ASP A 99 -30.73 -1.73 2.86
CA ASP A 99 -31.58 -1.90 1.69
C ASP A 99 -31.36 -3.30 1.10
N LYS A 100 -32.40 -4.13 1.12
CA LYS A 100 -32.35 -5.52 0.61
C LYS A 100 -32.15 -5.64 -0.88
N THR A 101 -32.34 -4.55 -1.65
CA THR A 101 -32.22 -4.54 -3.11
C THR A 101 -30.85 -4.03 -3.55
N THR A 102 -30.42 -2.88 -3.01
CA THR A 102 -29.14 -2.25 -3.36
C THR A 102 -27.98 -2.74 -2.53
N LEU A 103 -28.26 -3.41 -1.38
CA LEU A 103 -27.27 -3.88 -0.42
C LEU A 103 -26.37 -2.74 0.10
N THR A 104 -27.00 -1.60 0.40
CA THR A 104 -26.36 -0.40 0.94
C THR A 104 -26.92 -0.06 2.30
N PHE A 105 -26.16 0.69 3.10
CA PHE A 105 -26.65 1.26 4.35
C PHE A 105 -27.53 2.49 4.08
N ALA A 106 -28.55 2.70 4.92
CA ALA A 106 -29.48 3.82 4.82
C ALA A 106 -29.88 4.33 6.19
N LYS A 107 -30.22 5.62 6.25
CA LYS A 107 -30.72 6.23 7.51
C LYS A 107 -32.14 5.74 7.86
N PRO A 108 -32.47 5.59 9.16
CA PRO A 108 -33.83 5.25 9.60
C PRO A 108 -34.84 6.34 9.21
N PRO A 109 -36.15 6.00 9.11
CA PRO A 109 -36.77 4.77 9.57
C PRO A 109 -36.71 3.61 8.56
N CYS A 110 -36.47 2.38 9.04
CA CYS A 110 -36.44 1.19 8.20
C CYS A 110 -37.87 0.77 7.80
N ARG A 111 -38.23 0.97 6.53
CA ARG A 111 -39.56 0.65 5.99
C ARG A 111 -39.45 0.04 4.59
N GLY A 112 -40.41 -0.77 4.21
CA GLY A 112 -40.48 -1.39 2.88
C GLY A 112 -39.33 -2.35 2.61
N ASN A 113 -38.39 -1.97 1.72
CA ASN A 113 -37.18 -2.75 1.41
C ASN A 113 -36.07 -2.63 2.47
N LEU A 114 -36.18 -1.66 3.39
CA LEU A 114 -35.21 -1.43 4.43
C LEU A 114 -35.50 -2.27 5.65
N ILE A 115 -34.49 -2.96 6.17
CA ILE A 115 -34.54 -3.65 7.47
C ILE A 115 -33.51 -3.03 8.43
N PRO A 116 -33.72 -3.09 9.73
CA PRO A 116 -32.71 -2.67 10.70
C PRO A 116 -31.41 -3.49 10.52
N ALA A 117 -30.27 -2.83 10.48
CA ALA A 117 -28.97 -3.51 10.41
C ALA A 117 -28.72 -4.39 11.67
N THR A 118 -29.37 -4.07 12.80
CA THR A 118 -29.35 -4.90 14.02
C THR A 118 -29.90 -6.33 13.81
N GLU A 119 -30.71 -6.56 12.78
CA GLU A 119 -31.17 -7.91 12.44
C GLU A 119 -30.10 -8.75 11.75
N LEU A 120 -29.01 -8.11 11.28
CA LEU A 120 -27.88 -8.74 10.59
C LEU A 120 -26.59 -8.68 11.43
N SER A 121 -26.58 -7.96 12.55
CA SER A 121 -25.45 -7.89 13.48
C SER A 121 -25.75 -8.71 14.74
N GLY A 122 -24.95 -9.73 15.02
CA GLY A 122 -25.13 -10.58 16.21
C GLY A 122 -25.68 -11.97 15.89
N ASN A 123 -26.69 -12.43 16.64
CA ASN A 123 -27.28 -13.76 16.45
C ASN A 123 -28.23 -13.79 15.25
N ILE A 124 -27.68 -14.07 14.08
CA ILE A 124 -28.41 -14.14 12.82
C ILE A 124 -29.19 -15.44 12.75
N ASP A 125 -30.49 -15.37 12.48
CA ASP A 125 -31.30 -16.55 12.19
C ASP A 125 -31.08 -17.03 10.75
N ARG A 126 -31.60 -18.23 10.46
CA ARG A 126 -31.45 -18.83 9.13
C ARG A 126 -32.12 -18.00 8.01
N GLN A 127 -33.13 -17.19 8.35
CA GLN A 127 -33.83 -16.35 7.37
C GLN A 127 -32.96 -15.18 6.91
N HIS A 128 -32.19 -14.61 7.82
CA HIS A 128 -31.31 -13.47 7.56
C HIS A 128 -29.93 -13.87 7.03
N GLN A 129 -29.51 -15.14 7.20
CA GLN A 129 -28.20 -15.63 6.74
C GLN A 129 -27.93 -15.31 5.25
N LEU A 130 -28.89 -15.56 4.36
CA LEU A 130 -28.70 -15.29 2.93
C LEU A 130 -28.53 -13.80 2.61
N LEU A 131 -29.18 -12.92 3.37
CA LEU A 131 -29.02 -11.49 3.21
C LEU A 131 -27.68 -11.01 3.75
N TYR A 132 -27.27 -11.56 4.90
CA TYR A 132 -25.95 -11.31 5.48
C TYR A 132 -24.84 -11.70 4.53
N ASP A 133 -24.89 -12.91 3.93
CA ASP A 133 -23.91 -13.36 2.95
C ASP A 133 -23.83 -12.45 1.72
N LYS A 134 -25.00 -12.04 1.20
CA LYS A 134 -25.08 -11.08 0.08
C LYS A 134 -24.50 -9.71 0.45
N LEU A 135 -24.72 -9.28 1.69
CA LEU A 135 -24.19 -8.00 2.15
C LEU A 135 -22.65 -8.06 2.28
N ILE A 136 -22.08 -9.15 2.79
CA ILE A 136 -20.63 -9.36 2.75
C ILE A 136 -20.11 -9.34 1.32
N ASP A 137 -20.77 -10.04 0.39
CA ASP A 137 -20.38 -10.06 -1.03
C ASP A 137 -20.47 -8.66 -1.66
N SER A 138 -21.43 -7.83 -1.24
CA SER A 138 -21.56 -6.46 -1.74
C SER A 138 -20.52 -5.49 -1.16
N LEU A 139 -20.05 -5.75 0.06
CA LEU A 139 -19.06 -4.95 0.80
C LEU A 139 -17.63 -5.50 0.65
N SER A 140 -17.41 -6.41 -0.30
CA SER A 140 -16.08 -6.98 -0.59
C SER A 140 -16.07 -7.58 -2.00
N VAL A 141 -14.91 -8.07 -2.43
CA VAL A 141 -14.78 -8.87 -3.67
C VAL A 141 -14.89 -10.38 -3.38
N ARG A 142 -15.44 -10.78 -2.22
CA ARG A 142 -15.63 -12.20 -1.88
C ARG A 142 -16.42 -12.94 -2.96
N SER A 143 -15.81 -13.97 -3.54
CA SER A 143 -16.44 -14.80 -4.56
C SER A 143 -17.00 -14.00 -5.76
N PHE A 144 -16.43 -12.83 -6.03
CA PHE A 144 -16.87 -12.01 -7.15
C PHE A 144 -16.60 -12.72 -8.49
N VAL A 145 -17.55 -12.61 -9.39
CA VAL A 145 -17.45 -13.10 -10.77
C VAL A 145 -17.86 -11.97 -11.70
N PRO A 146 -16.97 -11.46 -12.56
CA PRO A 146 -17.27 -10.39 -13.49
C PRO A 146 -18.47 -10.75 -14.39
N THR A 147 -19.32 -9.77 -14.66
CA THR A 147 -20.46 -9.89 -15.56
C THR A 147 -20.40 -8.83 -16.64
N ALA A 148 -21.22 -8.94 -17.69
CA ALA A 148 -21.27 -7.92 -18.73
C ALA A 148 -21.65 -6.55 -18.14
N GLY A 149 -20.72 -5.58 -18.21
CA GLY A 149 -20.91 -4.22 -17.69
C GLY A 149 -20.72 -4.06 -16.18
N TRP A 150 -20.13 -5.04 -15.50
CA TRP A 150 -19.74 -4.96 -14.09
C TRP A 150 -18.47 -5.77 -13.86
N SER A 151 -17.33 -5.09 -13.78
CA SER A 151 -16.00 -5.64 -13.56
C SER A 151 -15.67 -5.77 -12.06
N GLU A 152 -14.54 -6.36 -11.74
CA GLU A 152 -14.05 -6.37 -10.35
C GLU A 152 -13.61 -4.97 -9.90
N HIS A 153 -13.07 -4.16 -10.81
CA HIS A 153 -12.85 -2.73 -10.59
C HIS A 153 -14.14 -2.02 -10.14
N ASP A 154 -15.26 -2.21 -10.87
CA ASP A 154 -16.54 -1.59 -10.49
C ASP A 154 -17.02 -2.08 -9.13
N GLN A 155 -16.89 -3.38 -8.85
CA GLN A 155 -17.28 -3.96 -7.56
C GLN A 155 -16.43 -3.42 -6.42
N PHE A 156 -15.12 -3.31 -6.61
CA PHE A 156 -14.17 -2.83 -5.62
C PHE A 156 -14.51 -1.39 -5.18
N PHE A 157 -14.59 -0.47 -6.13
CA PHE A 157 -14.86 0.93 -5.81
C PHE A 157 -16.31 1.16 -5.32
N ALA A 158 -17.28 0.35 -5.74
CA ALA A 158 -18.66 0.47 -5.25
C ALA A 158 -18.79 0.14 -3.74
N VAL A 159 -17.85 -0.55 -3.13
CA VAL A 159 -17.85 -0.83 -1.68
C VAL A 159 -17.89 0.47 -0.87
N PHE A 160 -17.10 1.46 -1.26
CA PHE A 160 -16.98 2.73 -0.53
C PHE A 160 -18.28 3.55 -0.55
N ASP A 161 -19.04 3.49 -1.64
CA ASP A 161 -20.36 4.12 -1.71
C ASP A 161 -21.39 3.36 -0.86
N ARG A 162 -21.32 2.02 -0.85
CA ARG A 162 -22.26 1.16 -0.12
C ARG A 162 -22.11 1.25 1.39
N MET A 163 -20.90 1.49 1.89
CA MET A 163 -20.65 1.66 3.33
C MET A 163 -20.92 3.09 3.82
N SER A 164 -21.36 3.99 2.95
CA SER A 164 -21.63 5.37 3.31
C SER A 164 -22.71 5.49 4.41
N GLY A 165 -22.54 6.48 5.29
CA GLY A 165 -23.48 6.77 6.37
C GLY A 165 -23.13 6.13 7.71
N LEU A 166 -22.08 5.30 7.79
CA LEU A 166 -21.52 4.82 9.05
C LEU A 166 -21.02 6.01 9.90
N GLY A 167 -21.13 5.86 11.20
CA GLY A 167 -20.60 6.79 12.19
C GLY A 167 -19.08 6.78 12.28
N ASN A 168 -18.56 7.37 13.34
CA ASN A 168 -17.13 7.39 13.57
C ASN A 168 -16.70 6.15 14.39
N HIS A 169 -16.26 5.11 13.72
CA HIS A 169 -15.71 3.88 14.29
C HIS A 169 -14.19 3.77 14.12
N ALA A 170 -13.50 4.89 13.91
CA ALA A 170 -12.07 4.87 13.58
C ALA A 170 -11.22 4.16 14.64
N ALA A 171 -11.57 4.23 15.93
CA ALA A 171 -10.84 3.55 17.00
C ALA A 171 -10.95 2.02 16.88
N GLU A 172 -12.17 1.51 16.65
CA GLU A 172 -12.48 0.10 16.47
C GLU A 172 -11.85 -0.45 15.19
N TRP A 173 -11.85 0.34 14.12
CA TRP A 173 -11.22 -0.03 12.86
C TRP A 173 -9.70 -0.13 12.99
N VAL A 174 -9.09 0.83 13.69
CA VAL A 174 -7.63 0.79 13.95
C VAL A 174 -7.28 -0.39 14.86
N ASP A 175 -8.12 -0.73 15.87
CA ASP A 175 -7.93 -1.92 16.71
C ASP A 175 -8.00 -3.23 15.88
N GLU A 176 -8.96 -3.35 14.96
CA GLU A 176 -9.06 -4.50 14.06
C GLU A 176 -7.79 -4.68 13.21
N VAL A 177 -7.35 -3.60 12.55
CA VAL A 177 -6.16 -3.63 11.68
C VAL A 177 -4.89 -3.89 12.48
N ALA A 178 -4.71 -3.27 13.66
CA ALA A 178 -3.57 -3.50 14.54
C ALA A 178 -3.54 -4.93 15.10
N SER A 179 -4.70 -5.48 15.44
CA SER A 179 -4.84 -6.87 15.90
C SER A 179 -4.43 -7.87 14.80
N ARG A 180 -4.83 -7.62 13.56
CA ARG A 180 -4.43 -8.41 12.39
C ARG A 180 -2.93 -8.28 12.14
N ALA A 181 -2.40 -7.07 12.09
CA ALA A 181 -0.96 -6.80 11.94
C ALA A 181 -0.11 -7.55 12.96
N THR A 182 -0.57 -7.61 14.23
CA THR A 182 0.10 -8.39 15.27
C THR A 182 0.10 -9.88 14.97
N ALA A 183 -1.04 -10.43 14.54
CA ALA A 183 -1.17 -11.86 14.21
C ALA A 183 -0.27 -12.26 13.02
N GLU A 184 0.09 -11.31 12.18
CA GLU A 184 0.97 -11.47 11.02
C GLU A 184 2.44 -11.12 11.28
N ASN A 185 2.79 -10.78 12.52
CA ASN A 185 4.11 -10.31 12.90
C ASN A 185 4.55 -9.04 12.12
N ASN A 186 3.61 -8.14 11.88
CA ASN A 186 3.88 -6.78 11.40
C ASN A 186 4.07 -5.84 12.61
N GLN A 187 4.94 -4.85 12.52
CA GLN A 187 5.28 -3.98 13.65
C GLN A 187 4.93 -2.50 13.44
N TYR A 188 4.69 -2.10 12.18
CA TYR A 188 4.46 -0.71 11.83
C TYR A 188 3.44 -0.58 10.70
N LEU A 189 2.54 0.41 10.82
CA LEU A 189 1.53 0.70 9.81
C LEU A 189 1.52 2.20 9.48
N GLU A 190 1.37 2.53 8.21
CA GLU A 190 0.97 3.86 7.76
C GLU A 190 -0.44 3.80 7.18
N LEU A 191 -1.42 4.22 8.00
CA LEU A 191 -2.83 4.14 7.66
C LEU A 191 -3.28 5.39 6.91
N MET A 192 -3.81 5.23 5.72
CA MET A 192 -4.45 6.29 4.96
C MET A 192 -5.84 6.57 5.52
N GLN A 193 -6.10 7.83 5.86
CA GLN A 193 -7.38 8.28 6.41
C GLN A 193 -7.78 9.63 5.85
N THR A 194 -9.08 9.80 5.60
CA THR A 194 -9.70 11.06 5.18
C THR A 194 -10.43 11.70 6.37
N PRO A 195 -9.83 12.65 7.08
CA PRO A 195 -10.54 13.41 8.12
C PRO A 195 -11.58 14.37 7.53
N PRO A 196 -12.43 14.99 8.35
CA PRO A 196 -13.37 16.01 7.88
C PRO A 196 -12.66 17.21 7.21
N PHE A 197 -13.19 17.64 6.08
CA PHE A 197 -12.65 18.75 5.26
C PHE A 197 -13.75 19.62 4.62
N SER A 198 -14.99 19.52 5.10
CA SER A 198 -16.13 20.19 4.47
C SER A 198 -16.04 21.71 4.47
N HIS A 199 -15.49 22.30 5.54
CA HIS A 199 -15.31 23.74 5.63
C HIS A 199 -14.28 24.26 4.62
N ALA A 200 -13.19 23.54 4.42
CA ALA A 200 -12.20 23.85 3.38
C ALA A 200 -12.82 23.87 1.98
N LEU A 201 -13.73 22.91 1.68
CA LEU A 201 -14.45 22.88 0.39
C LEU A 201 -15.36 24.10 0.22
N GLU A 202 -16.08 24.49 1.27
CA GLU A 202 -16.97 25.65 1.25
C GLU A 202 -16.20 26.94 0.98
N ILE A 203 -15.08 27.15 1.66
CA ILE A 203 -14.19 28.31 1.45
C ILE A 203 -13.68 28.33 0.01
N ALA A 204 -13.18 27.20 -0.49
CA ALA A 204 -12.65 27.09 -1.83
C ALA A 204 -13.70 27.42 -2.90
N HIS A 205 -14.91 26.88 -2.73
CA HIS A 205 -16.05 27.17 -3.62
C HIS A 205 -16.44 28.65 -3.63
N GLN A 206 -16.42 29.32 -2.49
CA GLN A 206 -16.72 30.75 -2.36
C GLN A 206 -15.68 31.64 -3.06
N ILE A 207 -14.40 31.29 -2.97
CA ILE A 207 -13.30 32.02 -3.63
C ILE A 207 -13.32 31.75 -5.14
N GLY A 208 -13.56 30.50 -5.55
CA GLY A 208 -13.63 30.05 -6.92
C GLY A 208 -12.29 29.87 -7.61
N TRP A 209 -12.32 29.33 -8.83
CA TRP A 209 -11.14 28.96 -9.62
C TRP A 209 -11.04 29.82 -10.88
N ASN A 210 -9.90 30.43 -11.12
CA ASN A 210 -9.68 31.33 -12.26
C ASN A 210 -8.68 30.75 -13.28
N ALA A 211 -8.58 31.40 -14.46
CA ALA A 211 -7.76 30.92 -15.56
C ALA A 211 -6.24 30.82 -15.24
N LYS A 212 -5.72 31.66 -14.34
CA LYS A 212 -4.31 31.58 -13.92
C LYS A 212 -4.06 30.36 -13.05
N LEU A 213 -4.98 30.06 -12.15
CA LEU A 213 -4.95 28.85 -11.33
C LEU A 213 -5.04 27.61 -12.23
N ALA A 214 -5.92 27.61 -13.23
CA ALA A 214 -6.03 26.52 -14.20
C ALA A 214 -4.75 26.29 -15.03
N GLN A 215 -3.93 27.33 -15.21
CA GLN A 215 -2.62 27.24 -15.85
C GLN A 215 -1.48 26.92 -14.88
N ALA A 216 -1.80 26.68 -13.61
CA ALA A 216 -0.82 26.49 -12.53
C ALA A 216 0.19 27.64 -12.41
N ASP A 217 -0.27 28.89 -12.55
CA ASP A 217 0.57 30.06 -12.34
C ASP A 217 1.06 30.12 -10.89
N PRO A 218 2.36 30.15 -10.61
CA PRO A 218 2.89 30.08 -9.24
C PRO A 218 2.40 31.24 -8.35
N GLN A 219 2.24 32.44 -8.90
CA GLN A 219 1.75 33.59 -8.13
C GLN A 219 0.25 33.46 -7.82
N ALA A 220 -0.50 32.84 -8.72
CA ALA A 220 -1.91 32.55 -8.46
C ALA A 220 -2.07 31.51 -7.33
N PHE A 221 -1.22 30.48 -7.28
CA PHE A 221 -1.20 29.52 -6.16
C PHE A 221 -0.86 30.20 -4.83
N VAL A 222 0.15 31.09 -4.81
CA VAL A 222 0.47 31.87 -3.60
C VAL A 222 -0.73 32.69 -3.11
N GLN A 223 -1.42 33.38 -4.02
CA GLN A 223 -2.59 34.20 -3.68
C GLN A 223 -3.77 33.34 -3.23
N PHE A 224 -4.04 32.26 -3.91
CA PHE A 224 -5.15 31.35 -3.58
C PHE A 224 -4.93 30.66 -2.22
N ARG A 225 -3.72 30.17 -1.96
CA ARG A 225 -3.33 29.66 -0.64
C ARG A 225 -3.58 30.70 0.45
N GLN A 226 -3.14 31.95 0.25
CA GLN A 226 -3.33 33.01 1.25
C GLN A 226 -4.82 33.31 1.46
N GLN A 227 -5.62 33.38 0.40
CA GLN A 227 -7.07 33.57 0.51
C GLN A 227 -7.76 32.47 1.31
N LEU A 228 -7.40 31.18 1.06
CA LEU A 228 -7.95 30.05 1.84
C LEU A 228 -7.61 30.19 3.33
N LEU A 229 -6.37 30.55 3.66
CA LEU A 229 -5.93 30.74 5.04
C LEU A 229 -6.61 31.93 5.72
N ASP A 230 -6.75 33.07 5.01
CA ASP A 230 -7.39 34.27 5.53
C ASP A 230 -8.91 34.08 5.74
N ASN A 231 -9.54 33.16 5.03
CA ASN A 231 -10.94 32.79 5.16
C ASN A 231 -11.20 31.64 6.14
N GLY A 232 -10.20 31.23 6.94
CA GLY A 232 -10.39 30.30 8.07
C GLY A 232 -10.12 28.84 7.81
N LEU A 233 -9.45 28.45 6.70
CA LEU A 233 -9.10 27.05 6.45
C LEU A 233 -8.39 26.40 7.65
N ARG A 234 -7.58 27.16 8.40
CA ARG A 234 -6.88 26.65 9.60
C ARG A 234 -7.80 26.25 10.74
N ASP A 235 -9.05 26.65 10.74
CA ASP A 235 -10.01 26.28 11.79
C ASP A 235 -10.29 24.76 11.77
N GLU A 236 -10.11 24.09 10.62
CA GLU A 236 -10.23 22.64 10.49
C GLU A 236 -8.94 21.85 10.87
N VAL A 237 -7.77 22.49 10.91
CA VAL A 237 -6.49 21.81 11.21
C VAL A 237 -6.54 21.08 12.56
N ALA A 238 -7.11 21.72 13.58
CA ALA A 238 -7.23 21.11 14.90
C ALA A 238 -8.15 19.89 14.89
N ALA A 239 -9.26 19.93 14.13
CA ALA A 239 -10.17 18.80 13.98
C ALA A 239 -9.49 17.63 13.24
N GLY A 240 -8.81 17.92 12.14
CA GLY A 240 -8.06 16.93 11.37
C GLY A 240 -6.97 16.24 12.20
N ARG A 241 -6.17 17.03 12.93
CA ARG A 241 -5.14 16.49 13.83
C ARG A 241 -5.75 15.62 14.94
N ASN A 242 -6.85 16.07 15.55
CA ASN A 242 -7.52 15.34 16.62
C ASN A 242 -8.17 14.03 16.13
N ALA A 243 -8.57 13.95 14.87
CA ALA A 243 -9.20 12.72 14.35
C ALA A 243 -8.30 11.48 14.53
N ALA A 244 -7.03 11.55 14.10
CA ALA A 244 -6.09 10.45 14.27
C ALA A 244 -5.68 10.23 15.74
N LEU A 245 -5.48 11.31 16.51
CA LEU A 245 -5.17 11.22 17.94
C LEU A 245 -6.29 10.52 18.73
N GLN A 246 -7.56 10.78 18.38
CA GLN A 246 -8.71 10.14 19.01
C GLN A 246 -8.82 8.67 18.60
N ALA A 247 -8.61 8.35 17.33
CA ALA A 247 -8.58 6.97 16.84
C ALA A 247 -7.50 6.17 17.58
N GLU A 248 -6.28 6.67 17.65
CA GLU A 248 -5.18 6.01 18.36
C GLU A 248 -5.42 5.89 19.88
N THR A 249 -5.96 6.94 20.50
CA THR A 249 -6.28 6.90 21.93
C THR A 249 -7.37 5.87 22.22
N GLY A 250 -8.44 5.85 21.41
CA GLY A 250 -9.54 4.89 21.53
C GLY A 250 -9.07 3.45 21.31
N ARG A 251 -8.29 3.20 20.25
CA ARG A 251 -7.65 1.89 20.02
C ARG A 251 -6.88 1.40 21.25
N ARG A 252 -5.97 2.24 21.78
CA ARG A 252 -5.15 1.87 22.94
C ARG A 252 -5.98 1.60 24.20
N GLN A 253 -7.16 2.20 24.31
CA GLN A 253 -8.12 1.87 25.39
C GLN A 253 -8.78 0.51 25.17
N LEU A 254 -9.21 0.21 23.93
CA LEU A 254 -9.77 -1.09 23.56
C LEU A 254 -8.77 -2.23 23.78
N GLU A 255 -7.52 -2.02 23.43
CA GLU A 255 -6.42 -2.96 23.60
C GLU A 255 -5.87 -3.04 25.04
N HIS A 256 -6.38 -2.23 25.96
CA HIS A 256 -5.92 -2.12 27.36
C HIS A 256 -4.43 -1.78 27.50
N CYS A 257 -3.87 -1.00 26.59
CA CYS A 257 -2.45 -0.67 26.57
C CYS A 257 -1.99 -0.01 27.88
N GLY A 258 -0.82 -0.42 28.37
CA GLY A 258 -0.26 0.07 29.64
C GLY A 258 -0.84 -0.60 30.89
N THR A 259 -1.69 -1.61 30.73
CA THR A 259 -2.26 -2.40 31.84
C THR A 259 -1.78 -3.87 31.81
N ALA A 260 -2.13 -4.63 32.84
CA ALA A 260 -1.85 -6.07 32.87
C ALA A 260 -2.67 -6.89 31.86
N GLN A 261 -3.71 -6.31 31.27
CA GLN A 261 -4.59 -6.91 30.27
C GLN A 261 -4.22 -6.46 28.84
N ALA A 262 -3.10 -5.75 28.66
CA ALA A 262 -2.67 -5.26 27.36
C ALA A 262 -2.57 -6.38 26.33
N THR A 263 -3.21 -6.18 25.18
CA THR A 263 -3.09 -7.09 24.04
C THR A 263 -1.75 -6.89 23.31
N PRO A 264 -1.28 -7.87 22.55
CA PRO A 264 -0.08 -7.70 21.73
C PRO A 264 -0.17 -6.57 20.69
N ALA A 265 -1.37 -6.21 20.24
CA ALA A 265 -1.63 -5.13 19.30
C ALA A 265 -1.11 -3.77 19.79
N CYS A 266 -1.03 -3.56 21.11
CA CYS A 266 -0.40 -2.37 21.70
C CYS A 266 1.04 -2.10 21.25
N GLN A 267 1.73 -3.11 20.71
CA GLN A 267 3.13 -3.00 20.23
C GLN A 267 3.22 -2.58 18.76
N VAL A 268 2.11 -2.57 18.03
CA VAL A 268 2.09 -2.07 16.65
C VAL A 268 2.13 -0.55 16.69
N GLU A 269 3.16 0.00 16.07
CA GLU A 269 3.30 1.44 15.90
C GLU A 269 2.51 1.89 14.69
N ILE A 270 1.71 2.97 14.83
CA ILE A 270 0.82 3.45 13.78
C ILE A 270 1.10 4.93 13.52
N ARG A 271 1.18 5.27 12.24
CA ARG A 271 1.19 6.65 11.72
C ARG A 271 0.13 6.78 10.65
N TYR A 272 -0.21 8.01 10.32
CA TYR A 272 -1.30 8.30 9.40
C TYR A 272 -0.82 9.13 8.20
N LEU A 273 -1.34 8.79 7.03
CA LEU A 273 -1.26 9.60 5.82
C LEU A 273 -2.61 10.25 5.57
N TRP A 274 -2.62 11.58 5.42
CA TRP A 274 -3.84 12.30 5.04
C TRP A 274 -4.17 12.02 3.58
N THR A 275 -5.38 11.55 3.31
CA THR A 275 -5.83 11.33 1.94
C THR A 275 -6.64 12.49 1.40
N VAL A 276 -6.30 12.90 0.18
CA VAL A 276 -6.98 13.94 -0.60
C VAL A 276 -7.80 13.26 -1.69
N LEU A 277 -9.09 13.58 -1.77
CA LEU A 277 -9.98 13.03 -2.80
C LEU A 277 -9.79 13.81 -4.11
N ARG A 278 -9.18 13.19 -5.11
CA ARG A 278 -8.76 13.84 -6.37
C ARG A 278 -9.88 14.03 -7.40
N ASP A 279 -11.05 13.43 -7.17
CA ASP A 279 -12.23 13.50 -8.04
C ASP A 279 -13.11 14.76 -7.82
N PHE A 280 -12.69 15.67 -6.94
CA PHE A 280 -13.36 16.95 -6.69
C PHE A 280 -12.95 18.03 -7.70
N THR A 281 -13.59 19.23 -7.60
CA THR A 281 -13.18 20.35 -8.45
C THR A 281 -11.76 20.85 -8.10
N PRO A 282 -11.03 21.48 -9.03
CA PRO A 282 -9.64 21.88 -8.79
C PRO A 282 -9.44 22.77 -7.56
N GLU A 283 -10.34 23.74 -7.29
CA GLU A 283 -10.28 24.57 -6.10
C GLU A 283 -10.45 23.75 -4.81
N GLN A 284 -11.30 22.72 -4.86
CA GLN A 284 -11.56 21.85 -3.73
C GLN A 284 -10.40 20.89 -3.49
N VAL A 285 -9.79 20.34 -4.54
CA VAL A 285 -8.57 19.51 -4.43
C VAL A 285 -7.42 20.33 -3.84
N PHE A 286 -7.23 21.58 -4.30
CA PHE A 286 -6.20 22.44 -3.73
C PHE A 286 -6.45 22.72 -2.24
N ALA A 287 -7.68 23.01 -1.85
CA ALA A 287 -8.02 23.30 -0.45
C ALA A 287 -7.84 22.08 0.46
N GLN A 288 -8.26 20.88 0.02
CA GLN A 288 -8.00 19.63 0.74
C GLN A 288 -6.49 19.39 0.90
N THR A 289 -5.72 19.56 -0.19
CA THR A 289 -4.27 19.37 -0.17
C THR A 289 -3.61 20.37 0.79
N LEU A 290 -4.01 21.66 0.75
CA LEU A 290 -3.50 22.66 1.70
C LEU A 290 -3.84 22.29 3.15
N LEU A 291 -5.07 21.86 3.42
CA LEU A 291 -5.49 21.42 4.76
C LEU A 291 -4.66 20.22 5.24
N ALA A 292 -4.37 19.27 4.36
CA ALA A 292 -3.50 18.13 4.63
C ALA A 292 -2.10 18.59 5.06
N PHE A 293 -1.46 19.44 4.25
CA PHE A 293 -0.13 19.98 4.55
C PHE A 293 -0.09 20.80 5.86
N GLU A 294 -1.07 21.66 6.10
CA GLU A 294 -1.17 22.43 7.35
C GLU A 294 -1.37 21.49 8.57
N THR A 295 -2.13 20.40 8.42
CA THR A 295 -2.38 19.45 9.52
C THR A 295 -1.15 18.60 9.83
N VAL A 296 -0.47 18.05 8.82
CA VAL A 296 0.79 17.31 9.02
C VAL A 296 1.85 18.22 9.63
N GLN A 297 2.00 19.45 9.13
CA GLN A 297 2.93 20.41 9.70
C GLN A 297 2.60 20.77 11.16
N ALA A 298 1.31 20.83 11.51
CA ALA A 298 0.88 21.07 12.88
C ALA A 298 1.20 19.89 13.81
N SER A 299 1.06 18.65 13.32
CA SER A 299 1.45 17.43 14.04
C SER A 299 2.96 17.41 14.30
N MET A 300 3.78 17.67 13.27
CA MET A 300 5.24 17.76 13.41
C MET A 300 5.66 18.85 14.41
N ASN A 301 5.05 20.04 14.35
CA ASN A 301 5.35 21.14 15.27
C ASN A 301 4.99 20.80 16.73
N ALA A 302 3.95 19.99 16.93
CA ALA A 302 3.54 19.51 18.24
C ALA A 302 4.36 18.31 18.72
N LYS A 303 5.17 17.72 17.84
CA LYS A 303 5.97 16.50 18.09
C LYS A 303 5.12 15.32 18.56
N ASP A 304 3.91 15.21 18.02
CA ASP A 304 3.08 14.02 18.25
C ASP A 304 3.31 12.96 17.15
N ASP A 305 3.90 13.38 16.02
CA ASP A 305 4.28 12.54 14.89
C ASP A 305 3.15 11.58 14.41
N THR A 306 1.88 11.98 14.65
CA THR A 306 0.72 11.14 14.31
C THR A 306 0.45 11.16 12.81
N TRP A 307 0.38 12.39 12.24
CA TRP A 307 0.33 12.58 10.80
C TRP A 307 1.76 12.76 10.26
N VAL A 308 2.15 11.90 9.33
CA VAL A 308 3.53 11.91 8.79
C VAL A 308 3.61 12.33 7.33
N GLY A 309 2.51 12.23 6.57
CA GLY A 309 2.51 12.59 5.15
C GLY A 309 1.12 12.66 4.56
N ILE A 310 1.08 12.75 3.23
CA ILE A 310 -0.15 12.84 2.43
C ILE A 310 -0.18 11.79 1.33
N ASN A 311 -1.39 11.49 0.83
CA ASN A 311 -1.63 10.74 -0.39
C ASN A 311 -2.85 11.31 -1.14
N LEU A 312 -2.96 11.06 -2.45
CA LEU A 312 -4.15 11.33 -3.26
C LEU A 312 -4.85 10.02 -3.56
N VAL A 313 -6.17 9.96 -3.33
CA VAL A 313 -6.99 8.75 -3.46
C VAL A 313 -8.19 8.97 -4.37
N ARG A 314 -8.98 8.00 -4.63
CA ARG A 314 -10.05 7.79 -5.62
C ARG A 314 -9.48 7.20 -6.91
N PRO A 315 -10.30 6.53 -7.74
CA PRO A 315 -9.82 5.86 -8.94
C PRO A 315 -8.96 6.77 -9.81
N GLU A 316 -7.79 6.30 -10.21
CA GLU A 316 -6.87 7.08 -11.02
C GLU A 316 -7.39 7.27 -12.44
N ASP A 317 -8.21 6.32 -12.92
CA ASP A 317 -8.86 6.33 -14.23
C ASP A 317 -10.14 7.18 -14.28
N ASP A 318 -10.62 7.73 -13.15
CA ASP A 318 -11.75 8.65 -13.13
C ASP A 318 -11.52 9.87 -14.03
N PHE A 319 -12.60 10.33 -14.66
CA PHE A 319 -12.55 11.45 -15.61
C PHE A 319 -11.86 12.69 -15.04
N VAL A 320 -12.15 13.07 -13.78
CA VAL A 320 -11.53 14.24 -13.13
C VAL A 320 -10.07 13.95 -12.79
N SER A 321 -9.80 12.77 -12.24
CA SER A 321 -8.44 12.32 -11.91
C SER A 321 -7.52 12.38 -13.13
N MET A 322 -7.95 11.81 -14.25
CA MET A 322 -7.22 11.81 -15.52
C MET A 322 -7.04 13.21 -16.11
N ARG A 323 -8.14 14.00 -16.15
CA ARG A 323 -8.14 15.35 -16.75
C ARG A 323 -7.21 16.31 -16.04
N ASP A 324 -7.22 16.28 -14.71
CA ASP A 324 -6.55 17.28 -13.88
C ASP A 324 -5.23 16.77 -13.25
N TYR A 325 -4.78 15.56 -13.61
CA TYR A 325 -3.61 14.92 -13.00
C TYR A 325 -2.37 15.84 -12.95
N THR A 326 -1.99 16.40 -14.09
CA THR A 326 -0.85 17.34 -14.17
C THR A 326 -1.03 18.56 -13.25
N LEU A 327 -2.27 19.07 -13.14
CA LEU A 327 -2.57 20.20 -12.28
C LEU A 327 -2.44 19.79 -10.79
N HIS A 328 -2.96 18.61 -10.43
CA HIS A 328 -2.84 18.07 -9.08
C HIS A 328 -1.37 17.90 -8.66
N MET A 329 -0.52 17.32 -9.52
CA MET A 329 0.91 17.19 -9.24
C MET A 329 1.59 18.55 -9.02
N LYS A 330 1.25 19.56 -9.79
CA LYS A 330 1.75 20.94 -9.60
C LYS A 330 1.23 21.59 -8.30
N MET A 331 0.02 21.29 -7.88
CA MET A 331 -0.51 21.73 -6.58
C MET A 331 0.28 21.13 -5.43
N VAL A 332 0.50 19.81 -5.47
CA VAL A 332 1.28 19.08 -4.45
C VAL A 332 2.70 19.63 -4.38
N GLY A 333 3.42 19.71 -5.51
CA GLY A 333 4.79 20.21 -5.55
C GLY A 333 4.91 21.67 -5.11
N TYR A 334 3.93 22.54 -5.46
CA TYR A 334 3.90 23.89 -4.94
C TYR A 334 3.76 23.88 -3.40
N LEU A 335 2.83 23.12 -2.85
CA LEU A 335 2.63 23.06 -1.40
C LEU A 335 3.83 22.43 -0.69
N HIS A 336 4.45 21.42 -1.26
CA HIS A 336 5.69 20.84 -0.71
C HIS A 336 6.82 21.88 -0.67
N SER A 337 6.93 22.75 -1.66
CA SER A 337 7.91 23.85 -1.63
C SER A 337 7.69 24.82 -0.45
N VAL A 338 6.46 24.90 0.08
CA VAL A 338 6.10 25.71 1.25
C VAL A 338 6.26 24.95 2.56
N TYR A 339 6.02 23.63 2.53
CA TYR A 339 6.04 22.73 3.69
C TYR A 339 6.99 21.54 3.44
N PRO A 340 8.30 21.76 3.31
CA PRO A 340 9.24 20.75 2.83
C PRO A 340 9.49 19.57 3.81
N GLY A 341 8.91 19.61 4.99
CA GLY A 341 8.98 18.52 5.97
C GLY A 341 7.82 17.54 5.89
N VAL A 342 6.81 17.81 5.06
CA VAL A 342 5.65 16.94 4.89
C VAL A 342 5.99 15.86 3.86
N HIS A 343 5.97 14.60 4.26
CA HIS A 343 6.27 13.50 3.36
C HIS A 343 5.13 13.23 2.37
N ILE A 344 5.49 12.71 1.20
CA ILE A 344 4.57 12.49 0.08
C ILE A 344 4.68 11.05 -0.43
N SER A 345 3.60 10.27 -0.27
CA SER A 345 3.35 9.04 -1.00
C SER A 345 2.15 9.27 -1.93
N LEU A 346 2.24 8.87 -3.19
CA LEU A 346 1.16 9.12 -4.15
C LEU A 346 0.76 7.85 -4.90
N HIS A 347 -0.57 7.60 -4.98
CA HIS A 347 -1.09 6.68 -5.98
C HIS A 347 -0.72 7.22 -7.36
N ALA A 348 0.08 6.47 -8.11
CA ALA A 348 0.45 6.79 -9.47
C ALA A 348 0.73 5.53 -10.27
N GLY A 349 0.14 5.45 -11.45
CA GLY A 349 0.26 4.29 -12.32
C GLY A 349 -0.59 3.09 -11.88
N GLU A 350 -1.65 3.31 -11.13
CA GLU A 350 -2.70 2.31 -10.92
C GLU A 350 -3.60 2.27 -12.16
N LEU A 351 -2.98 2.00 -13.29
CA LEU A 351 -3.57 2.04 -14.62
C LEU A 351 -3.11 0.82 -15.44
N ALA A 352 -3.94 0.41 -16.39
CA ALA A 352 -3.62 -0.69 -17.28
C ALA A 352 -4.09 -0.40 -18.73
N PRO A 353 -3.44 -0.99 -19.75
CA PRO A 353 -3.91 -0.93 -21.13
C PRO A 353 -5.34 -1.44 -21.27
N GLY A 354 -6.22 -0.63 -21.87
CA GLY A 354 -7.63 -0.94 -22.05
C GLY A 354 -8.56 -0.31 -21.02
N LEU A 355 -8.04 0.08 -19.85
CA LEU A 355 -8.80 0.83 -18.85
C LEU A 355 -8.93 2.31 -19.26
N VAL A 356 -7.83 2.92 -19.69
CA VAL A 356 -7.76 4.31 -20.13
C VAL A 356 -7.22 4.41 -21.56
N PRO A 357 -7.40 5.57 -22.26
CA PRO A 357 -6.72 5.82 -23.54
C PRO A 357 -5.20 5.71 -23.40
N PRO A 358 -4.46 5.23 -24.43
CA PRO A 358 -3.01 5.04 -24.37
C PRO A 358 -2.21 6.27 -23.96
N GLU A 359 -2.72 7.46 -24.24
CA GLU A 359 -2.10 8.74 -23.84
C GLU A 359 -2.11 8.92 -22.32
N GLY A 360 -3.10 8.37 -21.64
CA GLY A 360 -3.24 8.43 -20.18
C GLY A 360 -2.21 7.59 -19.43
N LEU A 361 -1.65 6.56 -20.08
CA LEU A 361 -0.65 5.67 -19.48
C LEU A 361 0.78 6.24 -19.48
N ARG A 362 1.00 7.48 -20.00
CA ARG A 362 2.35 7.89 -20.42
C ARG A 362 3.12 8.72 -19.43
N PHE A 363 2.53 9.16 -18.30
CA PHE A 363 3.13 10.25 -17.53
C PHE A 363 2.81 10.30 -16.03
N HIS A 364 1.98 9.45 -15.50
CA HIS A 364 1.47 9.57 -14.12
C HIS A 364 2.59 9.38 -13.08
N ILE A 365 3.35 8.28 -13.16
CA ILE A 365 4.45 8.01 -12.23
C ILE A 365 5.53 9.09 -12.36
N ARG A 366 5.88 9.46 -13.60
CA ARG A 366 6.86 10.50 -13.84
C ARG A 366 6.46 11.83 -13.23
N GLN A 367 5.23 12.26 -13.45
CA GLN A 367 4.77 13.53 -12.90
C GLN A 367 4.61 13.51 -11.38
N ALA A 368 4.25 12.37 -10.80
CA ALA A 368 4.25 12.21 -9.35
C ALA A 368 5.62 12.51 -8.74
N ILE A 369 6.71 12.04 -9.36
CA ILE A 369 8.08 12.25 -8.84
C ILE A 369 8.72 13.58 -9.30
N GLU A 370 8.43 14.06 -10.51
CA GLU A 370 9.06 15.28 -11.04
C GLU A 370 8.31 16.57 -10.70
N LEU A 371 6.98 16.50 -10.59
CA LEU A 371 6.11 17.64 -10.29
C LEU A 371 5.51 17.58 -8.89
N GLY A 372 5.11 16.39 -8.43
CA GLY A 372 4.52 16.15 -7.13
C GLY A 372 5.54 15.92 -6.02
N ASP A 373 6.81 15.72 -6.37
CA ASP A 373 7.94 15.51 -5.45
C ASP A 373 7.72 14.29 -4.53
N ALA A 374 7.06 13.23 -5.05
CA ALA A 374 6.77 12.02 -4.30
C ALA A 374 8.04 11.26 -3.90
N GLU A 375 8.08 10.82 -2.64
CA GLU A 375 9.13 9.99 -2.06
C GLU A 375 8.82 8.50 -2.23
N ARG A 376 7.51 8.16 -2.36
CA ARG A 376 7.02 6.82 -2.62
C ARG A 376 5.89 6.87 -3.66
N ILE A 377 5.76 5.78 -4.40
CA ILE A 377 4.73 5.58 -5.42
C ILE A 377 3.87 4.37 -5.03
N GLY A 378 2.59 4.59 -4.83
CA GLY A 378 1.61 3.50 -4.70
C GLY A 378 1.33 2.86 -6.05
N HIS A 379 1.32 1.53 -6.12
CA HIS A 379 1.07 0.67 -7.28
C HIS A 379 2.14 0.68 -8.37
N GLY A 380 2.29 1.78 -9.11
CA GLY A 380 3.30 1.88 -10.18
C GLY A 380 3.15 0.83 -11.30
N VAL A 381 1.93 0.34 -11.58
CA VAL A 381 1.70 -0.81 -12.47
C VAL A 381 2.02 -0.49 -13.91
N ASP A 382 1.69 0.71 -14.39
CA ASP A 382 1.82 1.06 -15.80
C ASP A 382 3.20 1.60 -16.21
N VAL A 383 4.23 1.50 -15.35
CA VAL A 383 5.58 2.06 -15.57
C VAL A 383 6.16 1.76 -16.95
N MET A 384 5.87 0.58 -17.51
CA MET A 384 6.37 0.18 -18.83
C MET A 384 5.61 0.83 -19.98
N ASN A 385 4.47 1.47 -19.73
CA ASN A 385 3.68 2.21 -20.70
C ASN A 385 4.02 3.71 -20.71
N GLU A 386 4.76 4.18 -19.71
CA GLU A 386 5.18 5.58 -19.61
C GLU A 386 6.17 6.01 -20.72
N ASP A 387 6.24 7.30 -20.98
CA ASP A 387 7.24 7.85 -21.89
C ASP A 387 8.66 7.58 -21.35
N ARG A 388 9.50 6.97 -22.17
CA ARG A 388 10.90 6.63 -21.82
C ARG A 388 10.99 5.83 -20.49
N PRO A 389 10.36 4.65 -20.40
CA PRO A 389 10.25 3.92 -19.15
C PRO A 389 11.59 3.54 -18.52
N ARG A 390 12.63 3.31 -19.35
CA ARG A 390 13.98 3.02 -18.83
C ARG A 390 14.62 4.21 -18.11
N ASP A 391 14.38 5.43 -18.59
CA ASP A 391 14.88 6.65 -17.93
C ASP A 391 14.16 6.84 -16.60
N LEU A 392 12.83 6.63 -16.58
CA LEU A 392 12.02 6.67 -15.36
C LEU A 392 12.49 5.64 -14.32
N LEU A 393 12.67 4.39 -14.72
CA LEU A 393 13.19 3.33 -13.83
C LEU A 393 14.58 3.69 -13.28
N THR A 394 15.45 4.28 -14.11
CA THR A 394 16.77 4.75 -13.66
C THR A 394 16.65 5.89 -12.66
N GLU A 395 15.70 6.79 -12.85
CA GLU A 395 15.44 7.90 -11.93
C GLU A 395 14.92 7.40 -10.59
N LEU A 396 13.90 6.52 -10.59
CA LEU A 396 13.36 5.88 -9.36
C LEU A 396 14.48 5.20 -8.56
N ALA A 397 15.31 4.40 -9.21
CA ALA A 397 16.44 3.72 -8.56
C ALA A 397 17.48 4.69 -8.00
N SER A 398 17.88 5.72 -8.78
CA SER A 398 18.94 6.67 -8.40
C SER A 398 18.50 7.64 -7.30
N ARG A 399 17.21 7.98 -7.24
CA ARG A 399 16.62 8.83 -6.20
C ARG A 399 16.12 8.03 -5.00
N HIS A 400 16.26 6.70 -5.02
CA HIS A 400 15.73 5.81 -3.98
C HIS A 400 14.24 6.00 -3.72
N ILE A 401 13.44 6.19 -4.77
CA ILE A 401 11.98 6.30 -4.67
C ILE A 401 11.40 4.89 -4.63
N MET A 402 10.75 4.55 -3.53
CA MET A 402 10.17 3.21 -3.34
C MET A 402 8.81 3.08 -4.04
N VAL A 403 8.54 1.89 -4.58
CA VAL A 403 7.21 1.51 -5.09
C VAL A 403 6.54 0.56 -4.11
N GLU A 404 5.32 0.91 -3.69
CA GLU A 404 4.43 0.14 -2.82
C GLU A 404 3.65 -0.85 -3.70
N ILE A 405 3.96 -2.14 -3.56
CA ILE A 405 3.43 -3.21 -4.42
C ILE A 405 2.23 -3.87 -3.77
N ASN A 406 1.08 -3.78 -4.39
CA ASN A 406 -0.23 -4.26 -3.94
C ASN A 406 -0.74 -5.34 -4.89
N LEU A 407 -0.17 -6.56 -4.85
CA LEU A 407 -0.37 -7.59 -5.88
C LEU A 407 -1.83 -8.01 -6.04
N SER A 408 -2.53 -8.22 -4.92
CA SER A 408 -3.93 -8.67 -4.96
C SER A 408 -4.87 -7.57 -5.42
N SER A 409 -4.64 -6.32 -5.00
CA SER A 409 -5.39 -5.17 -5.47
C SER A 409 -5.18 -4.95 -6.97
N ASN A 410 -3.92 -5.01 -7.45
CA ASN A 410 -3.62 -4.82 -8.88
C ASN A 410 -4.22 -5.91 -9.77
N GLU A 411 -4.33 -7.16 -9.28
CA GLU A 411 -5.09 -8.20 -10.00
C GLU A 411 -6.58 -7.85 -10.05
N GLY A 412 -7.20 -7.55 -8.90
CA GLY A 412 -8.65 -7.30 -8.82
C GLY A 412 -9.08 -6.05 -9.59
N ILE A 413 -8.37 -4.93 -9.42
CA ILE A 413 -8.73 -3.64 -10.04
C ILE A 413 -8.34 -3.59 -11.52
N LEU A 414 -7.12 -4.05 -11.86
CA LEU A 414 -6.51 -3.86 -13.18
C LEU A 414 -6.45 -5.13 -14.02
N GLY A 415 -6.70 -6.30 -13.43
CA GLY A 415 -6.48 -7.58 -14.09
C GLY A 415 -5.00 -7.84 -14.39
N VAL A 416 -4.08 -7.27 -13.61
CA VAL A 416 -2.63 -7.37 -13.81
C VAL A 416 -2.01 -8.25 -12.73
N ASP A 417 -1.50 -9.42 -13.15
CA ASP A 417 -0.89 -10.41 -12.28
C ASP A 417 0.34 -11.09 -12.91
N GLY A 418 1.03 -11.92 -12.16
CA GLY A 418 2.12 -12.76 -12.61
C GLY A 418 3.14 -12.03 -13.50
N ASP A 419 3.41 -12.58 -14.68
CA ASP A 419 4.39 -12.02 -15.64
C ASP A 419 3.98 -10.66 -16.23
N ALA A 420 2.71 -10.26 -16.13
CA ALA A 420 2.23 -8.96 -16.59
C ALA A 420 2.55 -7.83 -15.58
N HIS A 421 2.75 -8.18 -14.30
CA HIS A 421 3.02 -7.20 -13.25
C HIS A 421 4.48 -6.72 -13.30
N PRO A 422 4.76 -5.39 -13.18
CA PRO A 422 6.10 -4.83 -13.30
C PRO A 422 7.03 -5.10 -12.11
N PHE A 423 6.57 -5.74 -11.04
CA PHE A 423 7.36 -6.03 -9.84
C PHE A 423 8.75 -6.65 -10.14
N PRO A 424 8.89 -7.67 -11.03
CA PRO A 424 10.21 -8.20 -11.40
C PRO A 424 11.09 -7.16 -12.13
N VAL A 425 10.48 -6.24 -12.89
CA VAL A 425 11.22 -5.19 -13.61
C VAL A 425 11.83 -4.21 -12.60
N TYR A 426 11.06 -3.73 -11.63
CA TYR A 426 11.57 -2.85 -10.56
C TYR A 426 12.75 -3.48 -9.83
N ARG A 427 12.61 -4.73 -9.39
CA ARG A 427 13.68 -5.47 -8.71
C ARG A 427 14.92 -5.65 -9.57
N ALA A 428 14.76 -5.95 -10.85
CA ALA A 428 15.88 -6.17 -11.78
C ALA A 428 16.75 -4.92 -11.99
N VAL A 429 16.18 -3.72 -11.83
CA VAL A 429 16.89 -2.46 -11.97
C VAL A 429 17.16 -1.75 -10.64
N HIS A 430 16.94 -2.45 -9.53
CA HIS A 430 17.18 -1.97 -8.17
C HIS A 430 16.35 -0.76 -7.75
N VAL A 431 15.15 -0.60 -8.28
CA VAL A 431 14.16 0.29 -7.68
C VAL A 431 13.72 -0.33 -6.35
N PRO A 432 13.75 0.42 -5.24
CA PRO A 432 13.26 -0.07 -3.96
C PRO A 432 11.78 -0.47 -4.05
N VAL A 433 11.41 -1.62 -3.48
CA VAL A 433 10.03 -2.11 -3.47
C VAL A 433 9.69 -2.74 -2.14
N ALA A 434 8.45 -2.56 -1.67
CA ALA A 434 7.90 -3.26 -0.52
C ALA A 434 6.49 -3.77 -0.87
N LEU A 435 6.04 -4.84 -0.20
CA LEU A 435 4.67 -5.34 -0.33
C LEU A 435 3.76 -4.61 0.64
N SER A 436 2.55 -4.34 0.22
CA SER A 436 1.49 -3.71 1.01
C SER A 436 0.14 -4.34 0.69
N THR A 437 -0.86 -4.11 1.53
CA THR A 437 -2.16 -4.76 1.42
C THR A 437 -3.22 -3.95 0.70
N ASP A 438 -3.07 -2.63 0.66
CA ASP A 438 -4.09 -1.70 0.16
C ASP A 438 -5.40 -1.79 0.97
N ASP A 439 -6.50 -2.17 0.36
CA ASP A 439 -7.82 -2.36 0.98
C ASP A 439 -8.03 -3.84 1.36
N GLU A 440 -7.29 -4.34 2.35
CA GLU A 440 -7.27 -5.77 2.69
C GLU A 440 -8.63 -6.34 3.12
N GLY A 441 -9.51 -5.51 3.69
CA GLY A 441 -10.87 -5.90 4.06
C GLY A 441 -11.77 -6.09 2.84
N VAL A 442 -11.67 -5.20 1.86
CA VAL A 442 -12.38 -5.30 0.57
C VAL A 442 -11.88 -6.51 -0.21
N SER A 443 -10.57 -6.65 -0.33
CA SER A 443 -9.90 -7.77 -1.04
C SER A 443 -9.96 -9.09 -0.28
N ARG A 444 -10.32 -9.07 1.01
CA ARG A 444 -10.40 -10.23 1.91
C ARG A 444 -9.08 -10.99 2.05
N ILE A 445 -8.01 -10.24 2.16
CA ILE A 445 -6.64 -10.73 2.30
C ILE A 445 -6.02 -10.24 3.62
N ASP A 446 -4.77 -10.56 3.81
CA ASP A 446 -3.86 -10.02 4.82
C ASP A 446 -2.45 -9.87 4.25
N LEU A 447 -1.55 -9.21 4.93
CA LEU A 447 -0.17 -9.03 4.46
C LEU A 447 0.57 -10.37 4.27
N THR A 448 0.24 -11.40 5.06
CA THR A 448 0.79 -12.76 4.86
C THR A 448 0.40 -13.31 3.50
N HIS A 449 -0.83 -13.03 3.03
CA HIS A 449 -1.28 -13.43 1.69
C HIS A 449 -0.40 -12.82 0.60
N GLU A 450 -0.11 -11.53 0.69
CA GLU A 450 0.75 -10.83 -0.27
C GLU A 450 2.17 -11.44 -0.33
N TYR A 451 2.75 -11.80 0.83
CA TYR A 451 4.04 -12.47 0.89
C TYR A 451 4.02 -13.90 0.32
N VAL A 452 2.95 -14.67 0.58
CA VAL A 452 2.76 -16.01 -0.02
C VAL A 452 2.65 -15.89 -1.53
N ARG A 453 1.83 -14.97 -2.01
CA ARG A 453 1.64 -14.69 -3.42
C ARG A 453 2.94 -14.30 -4.09
N ALA A 454 3.65 -13.31 -3.56
CA ALA A 454 4.93 -12.86 -4.10
C ALA A 454 5.98 -13.99 -4.15
N ALA A 455 6.02 -14.84 -3.12
CA ALA A 455 6.92 -15.98 -3.08
C ALA A 455 6.64 -17.02 -4.18
N ILE A 456 5.37 -17.33 -4.41
CA ILE A 456 4.94 -18.32 -5.40
C ILE A 456 5.06 -17.78 -6.82
N ASP A 457 4.50 -16.59 -7.08
CA ASP A 457 4.37 -16.05 -8.43
C ASP A 457 5.72 -15.63 -9.01
N TYR A 458 6.66 -15.19 -8.14
CA TYR A 458 7.95 -14.66 -8.58
C TYR A 458 9.15 -15.48 -8.11
N GLY A 459 8.94 -16.61 -7.47
CA GLY A 459 10.02 -17.50 -7.02
C GLY A 459 10.99 -16.83 -6.05
N LEU A 460 10.49 -16.01 -5.12
CA LEU A 460 11.33 -15.27 -4.19
C LEU A 460 12.03 -16.20 -3.20
N THR A 461 13.28 -15.93 -2.93
CA THR A 461 14.04 -16.62 -1.87
C THR A 461 13.72 -16.02 -0.49
N TYR A 462 14.04 -16.73 0.58
CA TYR A 462 13.93 -16.19 1.95
C TYR A 462 14.67 -14.85 2.13
N ARG A 463 15.81 -14.68 1.47
CA ARG A 463 16.59 -13.44 1.51
C ARG A 463 15.93 -12.31 0.73
N ASP A 464 15.26 -12.62 -0.38
CA ASP A 464 14.46 -11.64 -1.12
C ASP A 464 13.33 -11.09 -0.25
N LEU A 465 12.62 -11.97 0.49
CA LEU A 465 11.58 -11.54 1.41
C LEU A 465 12.13 -10.63 2.53
N LYS A 466 13.27 -10.99 3.14
CA LYS A 466 13.93 -10.11 4.13
C LYS A 466 14.32 -8.76 3.53
N GLN A 467 14.75 -8.74 2.27
CA GLN A 467 15.08 -7.49 1.56
C GLN A 467 13.84 -6.61 1.42
N LEU A 468 12.71 -7.16 0.96
CA LEU A 468 11.44 -6.43 0.83
C LEU A 468 11.00 -5.80 2.17
N VAL A 469 11.06 -6.59 3.23
CA VAL A 469 10.72 -6.13 4.59
C VAL A 469 11.64 -5.00 5.06
N ARG A 470 12.96 -5.12 4.86
CA ARG A 470 13.91 -4.07 5.21
C ARG A 470 13.70 -2.80 4.40
N THR A 471 13.36 -2.95 3.12
CA THR A 471 13.05 -1.82 2.25
C THR A 471 11.82 -1.08 2.76
N GLY A 472 10.73 -1.77 3.15
CA GLY A 472 9.57 -1.12 3.76
C GLY A 472 9.95 -0.31 5.00
N MET A 473 10.77 -0.86 5.91
CA MET A 473 11.23 -0.14 7.11
C MET A 473 12.30 0.93 6.84
N GLU A 474 12.92 0.95 5.67
CA GLU A 474 13.82 2.04 5.26
C GLU A 474 13.04 3.24 4.74
N HIS A 475 11.96 2.96 4.03
CA HIS A 475 11.14 3.97 3.36
C HIS A 475 9.88 4.37 4.15
N ASP A 476 9.75 3.93 5.42
CA ASP A 476 8.72 4.47 6.32
C ASP A 476 8.94 5.98 6.57
N PHE A 477 7.92 6.66 7.05
CA PHE A 477 8.02 8.09 7.38
C PHE A 477 8.28 8.34 8.88
N LEU A 478 8.83 7.36 9.60
CA LEU A 478 9.25 7.54 10.98
C LEU A 478 10.38 8.58 11.07
N PRO A 479 10.33 9.47 12.07
CA PRO A 479 11.37 10.48 12.28
C PRO A 479 12.73 9.89 12.60
N GLY A 480 13.77 10.51 12.06
CA GLY A 480 15.15 10.21 12.38
C GLY A 480 15.95 9.56 11.25
N ALA A 481 17.22 9.31 11.50
CA ALA A 481 18.14 8.73 10.53
C ALA A 481 18.01 7.21 10.50
N SER A 482 18.28 6.61 9.35
CA SER A 482 18.34 5.15 9.18
C SER A 482 19.45 4.52 10.03
N LEU A 483 19.22 3.29 10.46
CA LEU A 483 20.24 2.41 11.06
C LEU A 483 21.32 2.02 10.04
N TRP A 484 20.99 2.01 8.77
CA TRP A 484 21.85 1.56 7.70
C TRP A 484 22.74 2.68 7.18
N ALA A 485 23.98 2.33 6.82
CA ALA A 485 24.97 3.31 6.38
C ALA A 485 24.67 3.92 5.01
N LYS A 486 23.87 3.24 4.20
CA LYS A 486 23.42 3.69 2.88
C LYS A 486 21.98 3.24 2.66
N PRO A 487 21.17 4.05 1.99
CA PRO A 487 19.81 3.66 1.60
C PRO A 487 19.84 2.34 0.82
N ASP A 488 18.89 1.45 1.08
CA ASP A 488 18.68 0.16 0.41
C ASP A 488 19.87 -0.82 0.42
N ASP A 489 20.96 -0.48 1.13
CA ASP A 489 22.12 -1.35 1.35
C ASP A 489 22.19 -1.76 2.84
N PHE A 490 21.63 -2.91 3.13
CA PHE A 490 21.52 -3.46 4.49
C PHE A 490 22.75 -4.28 4.91
N SER A 491 23.89 -4.05 4.27
CA SER A 491 25.14 -4.77 4.55
C SER A 491 25.95 -4.17 5.72
N ALA A 492 25.74 -2.90 6.05
CA ALA A 492 26.48 -2.19 7.08
C ALA A 492 25.62 -1.17 7.83
N THR A 493 25.79 -1.10 9.14
CA THR A 493 25.17 -0.08 9.99
C THR A 493 25.95 1.23 9.99
N VAL A 494 25.29 2.31 10.39
CA VAL A 494 25.94 3.64 10.62
C VAL A 494 27.10 3.56 11.61
N GLY A 495 27.94 4.57 11.58
CA GLY A 495 29.15 4.64 12.41
C GLY A 495 28.92 4.44 13.92
N ALA A 496 27.79 4.93 14.44
CA ALA A 496 27.41 4.78 15.86
C ALA A 496 27.15 3.32 16.25
N CYS A 497 26.68 2.47 15.31
CA CYS A 497 26.38 1.05 15.52
C CYS A 497 27.38 0.12 14.79
N LYS A 498 28.51 0.66 14.32
CA LYS A 498 29.50 -0.12 13.57
C LYS A 498 30.08 -1.27 14.39
N GLY A 499 30.03 -2.47 13.80
CA GLY A 499 30.54 -3.70 14.46
C GLY A 499 29.55 -4.36 15.40
N GLU A 500 28.36 -3.76 15.58
CA GLU A 500 27.25 -4.38 16.29
C GLU A 500 26.58 -5.44 15.41
N THR A 501 25.94 -6.41 16.05
CA THR A 501 25.01 -7.29 15.38
C THR A 501 23.63 -6.62 15.40
N PRO A 502 23.06 -6.22 14.26
CA PRO A 502 21.72 -5.60 14.25
C PRO A 502 20.69 -6.49 14.97
N GLY A 503 19.84 -5.90 15.77
CA GLY A 503 18.86 -6.62 16.60
C GLY A 503 19.48 -7.37 17.79
N GLY A 504 20.73 -7.12 18.16
CA GLY A 504 21.37 -7.74 19.32
C GLY A 504 20.84 -7.20 20.65
N ASP A 505 20.87 -8.06 21.70
CA ASP A 505 20.27 -7.73 23.01
C ASP A 505 21.07 -6.67 23.81
N SER A 506 22.32 -6.43 23.46
CA SER A 506 23.22 -5.57 24.22
C SER A 506 24.01 -4.63 23.31
N PRO A 507 23.35 -3.70 22.61
CA PRO A 507 24.07 -2.69 21.84
C PRO A 507 24.90 -1.77 22.73
N SER A 508 26.00 -1.24 22.20
CA SER A 508 26.88 -0.29 22.90
C SER A 508 26.14 0.99 23.28
N ALA A 509 26.72 1.78 24.19
CA ALA A 509 26.12 3.06 24.59
C ALA A 509 25.92 3.98 23.39
N ASN A 510 26.91 4.10 22.49
CA ASN A 510 26.81 4.95 21.30
C ASN A 510 25.66 4.54 20.37
N CYS A 511 25.46 3.22 20.17
CA CYS A 511 24.38 2.72 19.33
C CYS A 511 23.00 2.93 20.00
N LYS A 512 22.92 2.74 21.32
CA LYS A 512 21.68 3.05 22.09
C LYS A 512 21.33 4.53 22.00
N ASP A 513 22.28 5.42 22.19
CA ASP A 513 22.06 6.87 22.14
C ASP A 513 21.61 7.29 20.74
N PHE A 514 22.19 6.70 19.68
CA PHE A 514 21.77 6.93 18.31
C PHE A 514 20.30 6.49 18.08
N MET A 515 19.94 5.27 18.49
CA MET A 515 18.58 4.76 18.37
C MET A 515 17.57 5.58 19.19
N HIS A 516 17.93 6.05 20.40
CA HIS A 516 17.06 6.94 21.18
C HIS A 516 16.78 8.26 20.47
N GLY A 517 17.66 8.72 19.60
CA GLY A 517 17.50 9.91 18.78
C GLY A 517 16.80 9.68 17.44
N SER A 518 16.45 8.44 17.08
CA SER A 518 15.84 8.07 15.80
C SER A 518 14.81 6.97 15.97
N GLN A 519 13.53 7.31 15.77
CA GLN A 519 12.44 6.33 15.78
C GLN A 519 12.66 5.28 14.67
N LYS A 520 13.01 5.73 13.46
CA LYS A 520 13.35 4.86 12.32
C LYS A 520 14.44 3.83 12.68
N ALA A 521 15.58 4.26 13.20
CA ALA A 521 16.65 3.33 13.57
C ALA A 521 16.24 2.36 14.67
N SER A 522 15.43 2.79 15.64
CA SER A 522 14.87 1.93 16.69
C SER A 522 13.96 0.85 16.11
N ALA A 523 13.08 1.23 15.19
CA ALA A 523 12.17 0.29 14.52
C ALA A 523 12.93 -0.71 13.63
N GLN A 524 13.97 -0.26 12.91
CA GLN A 524 14.84 -1.12 12.11
C GLN A 524 15.65 -2.09 12.98
N TRP A 525 16.14 -1.65 14.15
CA TRP A 525 16.80 -2.54 15.10
C TRP A 525 15.87 -3.60 15.65
N GLU A 526 14.63 -3.21 15.98
CA GLU A 526 13.59 -4.13 16.43
C GLU A 526 13.25 -5.17 15.35
N LEU A 527 13.15 -4.76 14.08
CA LEU A 527 12.96 -5.68 12.97
C LEU A 527 14.06 -6.74 12.89
N GLU A 528 15.32 -6.32 12.99
CA GLU A 528 16.46 -7.25 12.98
C GLU A 528 16.42 -8.20 14.20
N ARG A 529 15.95 -7.73 15.37
CA ARG A 529 15.74 -8.56 16.54
C ARG A 529 14.68 -9.63 16.27
N ARG A 530 13.54 -9.25 15.67
CA ARG A 530 12.47 -10.17 15.28
C ARG A 530 12.95 -11.20 14.25
N PHE A 531 13.75 -10.83 13.27
CA PHE A 531 14.36 -11.80 12.34
C PHE A 531 15.23 -12.83 13.09
N ARG A 532 16.05 -12.40 14.02
CA ARG A 532 16.88 -13.31 14.81
C ARG A 532 16.05 -14.26 15.67
N GLU A 533 15.01 -13.78 16.30
CA GLU A 533 14.08 -14.60 17.08
C GLU A 533 13.32 -15.61 16.20
N PHE A 534 12.85 -15.17 15.05
CA PHE A 534 12.21 -16.05 14.08
C PHE A 534 13.16 -17.16 13.60
N GLU A 535 14.35 -16.80 13.18
CA GLU A 535 15.38 -17.75 12.73
C GLU A 535 15.82 -18.71 13.83
N ALA A 536 15.82 -18.29 15.10
CA ALA A 536 16.16 -19.14 16.23
C ALA A 536 15.13 -20.28 16.45
N LYS A 537 13.86 -20.09 16.11
CA LYS A 537 12.81 -21.11 16.20
C LYS A 537 13.19 -22.40 15.45
N PHE A 538 13.92 -22.28 14.35
CA PHE A 538 14.23 -23.37 13.43
C PHE A 538 15.58 -24.09 13.71
N GLN A 539 16.28 -23.75 14.81
CA GLN A 539 17.59 -24.34 15.10
C GLN A 539 17.53 -25.70 15.82
N GLY A 540 16.31 -26.17 16.19
CA GLY A 540 16.13 -27.43 16.91
C GLY A 540 16.03 -28.67 16.02
N PRO A 541 16.26 -29.88 16.54
CA PRO A 541 16.24 -31.14 15.79
C PRO A 541 14.82 -31.50 15.25
N ALA A 542 13.76 -30.88 15.76
CA ALA A 542 12.41 -31.08 15.25
C ALA A 542 12.27 -30.73 13.76
N PHE A 543 13.04 -29.76 13.28
CA PHE A 543 13.04 -29.32 11.89
C PHE A 543 14.02 -30.08 10.99
N ASP A 544 14.91 -30.93 11.53
CA ASP A 544 15.82 -31.77 10.74
C ASP A 544 15.06 -32.73 9.81
N ARG A 545 13.88 -33.18 10.23
CA ARG A 545 13.04 -34.08 9.43
C ARG A 545 12.49 -33.41 8.17
N LEU A 546 12.17 -32.11 8.20
CA LEU A 546 11.72 -31.37 7.02
C LEU A 546 12.82 -31.25 5.95
N LEU A 547 14.09 -31.21 6.36
CA LEU A 547 15.24 -31.08 5.47
C LEU A 547 15.67 -32.42 4.82
N HIS A 548 15.13 -33.56 5.29
CA HIS A 548 15.51 -34.91 4.82
C HIS A 548 14.41 -35.62 4.03
N THR A 549 13.27 -34.97 3.80
CA THR A 549 12.13 -35.51 3.06
C THR A 549 12.13 -35.21 1.56
N HIS A 550 13.23 -34.67 1.04
CA HIS A 550 13.42 -34.34 -0.40
C HIS A 550 14.65 -35.00 -0.96
#